data_5ddf71b6b40e0e317f141d8c03849fb3
#
_entry.id   5ddf71b6b40e0e317f141d8c03849fb3
#
_cell.length_a   1.000
_cell.length_b   1.000
_cell.length_c   1.000
_cell.angle_alpha   90.00
_cell.angle_beta   90.00
_cell.angle_gamma   90.00
#
_symmetry.space_group_name_H-M   'P 1'
#
loop_
_entity.id
_entity.type
_entity.pdbx_description
1 polymer ?
#
loop_
_entity_poly.entity_id
_entity_poly.type
_entity_poly.pdbx_seq_one_letter_code
_entity_poly.pdbx_strand_id
1 'polypeptide(L)'
;SVELAPFSVVYGGFSACNINAVTKSGSNEWQGSFFSDFGSDSLRGDSLEGSDLITQEWDEQRYGFDVGGAIIEDTLFVYAAYEKYDGVNLFERGPIGSGAVNEVPILQSEIDEIARIARERYSYDPGVLPAVEDVEDEKYLLKTDWLLSDSQRLSAQYMWNDSYNFTESDSDLNELEFAPHLYKRGAELKATTVTLYSDWSDNFSTEIRYSLTD
;
A
#
# COMPACT_ATOMS: atom_id res chain seq x y z
N SER A 1 -2.74 -17.19 7.22
CA SER A 1 -1.74 -18.28 7.23
C SER A 1 -0.72 -18.07 6.12
N VAL A 2 0.50 -18.52 6.35
CA VAL A 2 1.54 -18.61 5.33
C VAL A 2 1.82 -20.10 5.13
N GLU A 3 1.71 -20.57 3.89
CA GLU A 3 1.94 -21.97 3.55
C GLU A 3 3.10 -22.06 2.55
N LEU A 4 4.12 -22.83 2.91
CA LEU A 4 5.27 -23.11 2.05
C LEU A 4 4.98 -24.39 1.27
N ALA A 5 4.98 -24.29 -0.07
CA ALA A 5 4.71 -25.40 -0.98
C ALA A 5 3.44 -26.22 -0.63
N PRO A 6 2.23 -25.61 -0.55
CA PRO A 6 1.02 -26.33 -0.24
C PRO A 6 0.69 -27.37 -1.33
N PHE A 7 0.36 -28.59 -0.89
CA PHE A 7 -0.01 -29.69 -1.80
C PHE A 7 -1.54 -29.77 -2.06
N SER A 8 -2.33 -28.91 -1.41
CA SER A 8 -3.77 -28.88 -1.60
C SER A 8 -4.15 -28.41 -3.00
N VAL A 9 -5.06 -29.10 -3.67
CA VAL A 9 -5.62 -28.72 -4.97
C VAL A 9 -6.41 -27.42 -4.94
N VAL A 10 -6.71 -26.90 -3.75
CA VAL A 10 -7.39 -25.60 -3.54
C VAL A 10 -6.46 -24.44 -3.92
N TYR A 11 -5.16 -24.64 -3.79
CA TYR A 11 -4.16 -23.62 -4.11
C TYR A 11 -3.57 -23.88 -5.50
N GLY A 12 -3.62 -22.89 -6.36
CA GLY A 12 -3.03 -22.94 -7.70
C GLY A 12 -2.41 -21.60 -8.09
N GLY A 13 -1.63 -21.60 -9.18
CA GLY A 13 -1.08 -20.38 -9.75
C GLY A 13 0.08 -19.74 -8.97
N PHE A 14 0.73 -20.49 -8.09
CA PHE A 14 1.91 -20.02 -7.33
C PHE A 14 3.15 -20.88 -7.63
N SER A 15 4.33 -20.33 -7.42
CA SER A 15 5.61 -21.01 -7.69
C SER A 15 6.49 -21.23 -6.46
N ALA A 16 6.19 -20.64 -5.30
CA ALA A 16 7.01 -20.74 -4.09
C ALA A 16 6.18 -20.89 -2.81
N CYS A 17 5.43 -19.86 -2.43
CA CYS A 17 4.61 -19.86 -1.22
C CYS A 17 3.23 -19.25 -1.50
N ASN A 18 2.29 -19.54 -0.62
CA ASN A 18 0.95 -18.94 -0.61
C ASN A 18 0.73 -18.22 0.72
N ILE A 19 0.31 -16.97 0.64
CA ILE A 19 -0.14 -16.18 1.79
C ILE A 19 -1.65 -16.09 1.71
N ASN A 20 -2.33 -16.73 2.65
CA ASN A 20 -3.78 -16.72 2.72
C ASN A 20 -4.26 -15.78 3.85
N ALA A 21 -4.95 -14.73 3.46
CA ALA A 21 -5.61 -13.79 4.37
C ALA A 21 -7.12 -14.07 4.39
N VAL A 22 -7.66 -14.28 5.59
CA VAL A 22 -9.10 -14.42 5.78
C VAL A 22 -9.64 -13.06 6.22
N THR A 23 -10.52 -12.49 5.40
CA THR A 23 -11.18 -11.23 5.70
C THR A 23 -12.25 -11.42 6.78
N LYS A 24 -12.48 -10.37 7.58
CA LYS A 24 -13.59 -10.34 8.54
C LYS A 24 -14.94 -10.49 7.82
N SER A 25 -15.94 -10.90 8.55
CA SER A 25 -17.35 -10.96 8.15
C SER A 25 -18.21 -10.23 9.16
N GLY A 26 -19.44 -9.86 8.77
CA GLY A 26 -20.44 -9.39 9.72
C GLY A 26 -20.91 -10.51 10.66
N SER A 27 -21.52 -10.12 11.76
CA SER A 27 -22.18 -10.99 12.75
C SER A 27 -23.57 -10.44 13.03
N ASN A 28 -24.35 -11.10 13.91
CA ASN A 28 -25.67 -10.57 14.30
C ASN A 28 -25.58 -9.22 15.02
N GLU A 29 -24.47 -8.95 15.70
CA GLU A 29 -24.22 -7.68 16.34
C GLU A 29 -23.43 -6.77 15.40
N TRP A 30 -23.89 -5.51 15.22
CA TRP A 30 -23.14 -4.50 14.52
C TRP A 30 -21.91 -4.11 15.32
N GLN A 31 -20.75 -4.24 14.69
CA GLN A 31 -19.46 -3.89 15.26
C GLN A 31 -18.68 -3.07 14.24
N GLY A 32 -17.84 -2.19 14.73
CA GLY A 32 -16.97 -1.41 13.88
C GLY A 32 -15.84 -0.77 14.68
N SER A 33 -14.83 -0.36 13.96
CA SER A 33 -13.71 0.40 14.51
C SER A 33 -13.34 1.55 13.59
N PHE A 34 -12.70 2.54 14.17
CA PHE A 34 -12.08 3.65 13.49
C PHE A 34 -10.67 3.81 14.04
N PHE A 35 -9.71 4.12 13.19
CA PHE A 35 -8.37 4.50 13.59
C PHE A 35 -7.88 5.69 12.77
N SER A 36 -6.94 6.43 13.34
CA SER A 36 -6.23 7.49 12.66
C SER A 36 -4.82 7.58 13.23
N ASP A 37 -3.83 7.58 12.36
CA ASP A 37 -2.43 7.79 12.67
C ASP A 37 -1.97 9.08 12.00
N PHE A 38 -1.05 9.77 12.64
CA PHE A 38 -0.48 11.00 12.15
C PHE A 38 1.01 11.02 12.45
N GLY A 39 1.83 11.38 11.48
CA GLY A 39 3.25 11.58 11.59
C GLY A 39 3.67 12.94 11.03
N SER A 40 4.74 13.51 11.55
CA SER A 40 5.35 14.70 10.98
C SER A 40 6.82 14.81 11.41
N ASP A 41 7.59 15.63 10.69
CA ASP A 41 8.95 15.97 11.05
C ASP A 41 9.06 16.51 12.48
N SER A 42 8.08 17.31 12.93
CA SER A 42 8.04 17.88 14.29
C SER A 42 7.87 16.85 15.41
N LEU A 43 7.40 15.63 15.09
CA LEU A 43 7.32 14.51 16.01
C LEU A 43 8.53 13.57 15.95
N ARG A 44 9.40 13.76 14.98
CA ARG A 44 10.68 13.08 14.83
C ARG A 44 11.74 13.81 15.63
N GLY A 45 12.69 13.10 16.24
CA GLY A 45 13.86 13.73 16.85
C GLY A 45 14.75 14.42 15.82
N ASP A 46 15.31 15.53 16.19
CA ASP A 46 16.18 16.39 15.38
C ASP A 46 17.69 16.17 15.63
N SER A 47 18.02 15.17 16.45
CA SER A 47 19.41 14.84 16.77
C SER A 47 19.64 13.33 16.88
N LEU A 48 20.84 12.90 16.49
CA LEU A 48 21.31 11.53 16.61
C LEU A 48 22.71 11.53 17.24
N GLU A 49 22.88 10.80 18.34
CA GLU A 49 24.17 10.68 19.06
C GLU A 49 24.80 12.03 19.41
N GLY A 50 23.96 13.06 19.64
CA GLY A 50 24.41 14.41 20.01
C GLY A 50 24.79 15.30 18.82
N SER A 51 24.55 14.86 17.60
CA SER A 51 24.69 15.67 16.39
C SER A 51 23.32 16.07 15.88
N ASP A 52 23.14 17.34 15.52
CA ASP A 52 21.90 17.84 14.93
C ASP A 52 21.71 17.22 13.54
N LEU A 53 20.50 16.77 13.25
CA LEU A 53 20.07 16.29 11.94
C LEU A 53 19.34 17.42 11.20
N ILE A 54 19.71 17.63 9.94
CA ILE A 54 18.90 18.44 9.04
C ILE A 54 17.78 17.55 8.51
N THR A 55 16.58 17.79 9.01
CA THR A 55 15.38 17.06 8.58
C THR A 55 14.58 17.91 7.61
N GLN A 56 14.00 17.26 6.61
CA GLN A 56 13.05 17.88 5.69
C GLN A 56 11.69 18.03 6.40
N GLU A 57 10.93 19.05 6.04
CA GLU A 57 9.56 19.22 6.51
C GLU A 57 8.67 18.20 5.77
N TRP A 58 7.88 17.44 6.52
CA TRP A 58 6.94 16.46 5.99
C TRP A 58 5.80 16.19 6.98
N ASP A 59 4.68 15.79 6.47
CA ASP A 59 3.58 15.25 7.23
C ASP A 59 2.99 14.01 6.54
N GLU A 60 2.43 13.12 7.34
CA GLU A 60 1.73 11.94 6.87
C GLU A 60 0.49 11.69 7.71
N GLN A 61 -0.51 11.12 7.06
CA GLN A 61 -1.76 10.78 7.70
C GLN A 61 -2.25 9.43 7.20
N ARG A 62 -2.69 8.59 8.13
CA ARG A 62 -3.41 7.36 7.83
C ARG A 62 -4.70 7.34 8.63
N TYR A 63 -5.80 7.01 8.00
CA TYR A 63 -7.06 6.79 8.68
C TYR A 63 -7.86 5.68 7.99
N GLY A 64 -8.72 5.06 8.76
CA GLY A 64 -9.58 4.02 8.24
C GLY A 64 -10.67 3.65 9.23
N PHE A 65 -11.61 2.89 8.72
CA PHE A 65 -12.68 2.33 9.53
C PHE A 65 -13.07 0.95 9.00
N ASP A 66 -13.66 0.15 9.87
CA ASP A 66 -14.38 -1.04 9.48
C ASP A 66 -15.73 -1.12 10.19
N VAL A 67 -16.71 -1.71 9.53
CA VAL A 67 -18.03 -1.95 10.10
C VAL A 67 -18.63 -3.21 9.52
N GLY A 68 -19.27 -4.00 10.34
CA GLY A 68 -19.99 -5.20 9.91
C GLY A 68 -21.14 -5.56 10.83
N GLY A 69 -22.15 -6.22 10.28
CA GLY A 69 -23.33 -6.62 11.01
C GLY A 69 -24.31 -7.41 10.16
N ALA A 70 -25.46 -7.76 10.73
CA ALA A 70 -26.54 -8.41 10.02
C ALA A 70 -27.48 -7.38 9.36
N ILE A 71 -27.79 -7.57 8.08
CA ILE A 71 -28.94 -6.94 7.42
C ILE A 71 -30.21 -7.73 7.76
N ILE A 72 -30.09 -9.06 7.83
CA ILE A 72 -31.12 -9.98 8.28
C ILE A 72 -30.44 -10.90 9.28
N GLU A 73 -30.91 -10.90 10.54
CA GLU A 73 -30.36 -11.74 11.61
C GLU A 73 -30.30 -13.20 11.16
N ASP A 74 -29.23 -13.89 11.54
CA ASP A 74 -28.93 -15.29 11.26
C ASP A 74 -28.88 -15.65 9.76
N THR A 75 -29.04 -14.67 8.84
CA THR A 75 -29.24 -14.96 7.41
C THR A 75 -28.31 -14.17 6.49
N LEU A 76 -28.27 -12.84 6.60
CA LEU A 76 -27.53 -11.98 5.69
C LEU A 76 -26.65 -11.02 6.43
N PHE A 77 -25.35 -11.16 6.25
CA PHE A 77 -24.33 -10.36 6.89
C PHE A 77 -23.59 -9.51 5.86
N VAL A 78 -23.18 -8.34 6.29
CA VAL A 78 -22.32 -7.44 5.50
C VAL A 78 -21.11 -7.00 6.31
N TYR A 79 -20.03 -6.71 5.62
CA TYR A 79 -18.81 -6.13 6.18
C TYR A 79 -18.21 -5.15 5.18
N ALA A 80 -17.81 -4.00 5.66
CA ALA A 80 -17.11 -2.98 4.88
C ALA A 80 -15.88 -2.49 5.65
N ALA A 81 -14.80 -2.26 4.93
CA ALA A 81 -13.60 -1.62 5.46
C ALA A 81 -13.06 -0.62 4.45
N TYR A 82 -12.48 0.46 4.96
CA TYR A 82 -11.84 1.52 4.19
C TYR A 82 -10.57 1.96 4.91
N GLU A 83 -9.52 2.22 4.16
CA GLU A 83 -8.29 2.83 4.65
C GLU A 83 -7.71 3.76 3.59
N LYS A 84 -7.23 4.92 4.04
CA LYS A 84 -6.44 5.84 3.22
C LYS A 84 -5.17 6.22 3.97
N TYR A 85 -4.07 6.23 3.22
CA TYR A 85 -2.77 6.73 3.63
C TYR A 85 -2.32 7.79 2.64
N ASP A 86 -2.07 8.98 3.14
CA ASP A 86 -1.40 10.08 2.46
C ASP A 86 -0.08 10.29 3.20
N GLY A 87 1.03 10.07 2.53
CA GLY A 87 2.35 10.12 3.14
C GLY A 87 3.40 10.62 2.18
N VAL A 88 4.65 10.44 2.56
CA VAL A 88 5.78 10.97 1.81
C VAL A 88 6.90 9.96 1.65
N ASN A 89 7.62 10.08 0.54
CA ASN A 89 8.91 9.45 0.31
C ASN A 89 10.01 10.49 0.49
N LEU A 90 10.90 10.28 1.46
CA LEU A 90 11.98 11.19 1.77
C LEU A 90 13.24 10.78 1.01
N PHE A 91 13.81 11.70 0.24
CA PHE A 91 15.09 11.52 -0.43
C PHE A 91 16.20 12.12 0.44
N GLU A 92 16.79 11.30 1.31
CA GLU A 92 17.76 11.73 2.33
C GLU A 92 19.20 11.77 1.79
N ARG A 93 19.36 12.06 0.49
CA ARG A 93 20.67 12.23 -0.17
C ARG A 93 20.90 13.69 -0.58
N GLY A 94 22.15 14.10 -0.52
CA GLY A 94 22.53 15.46 -0.91
C GLY A 94 24.03 15.60 -1.20
N PRO A 95 24.46 16.74 -1.74
CA PRO A 95 25.88 17.01 -1.98
C PRO A 95 26.66 17.19 -0.68
N ILE A 96 27.99 17.17 -0.75
CA ILE A 96 28.89 17.41 0.38
C ILE A 96 28.54 18.75 1.04
N GLY A 97 28.39 18.74 2.36
CA GLY A 97 28.08 19.89 3.18
C GLY A 97 26.60 20.31 3.15
N SER A 98 25.72 19.49 2.56
CA SER A 98 24.27 19.72 2.60
C SER A 98 23.65 19.39 3.96
N GLY A 99 24.32 18.54 4.76
CA GLY A 99 23.76 17.99 6.00
C GLY A 99 22.74 16.87 5.76
N ALA A 100 22.61 16.36 4.54
CA ALA A 100 21.81 15.20 4.25
C ALA A 100 22.32 13.96 5.02
N VAL A 101 21.43 13.03 5.35
CA VAL A 101 21.80 11.78 6.04
C VAL A 101 22.85 11.00 5.24
N ASN A 102 22.75 11.04 3.91
CA ASN A 102 23.68 10.42 2.98
C ASN A 102 24.28 11.49 2.06
N GLU A 103 25.46 11.98 2.38
CA GLU A 103 26.18 12.89 1.51
C GLU A 103 26.92 12.16 0.39
N VAL A 104 26.65 12.55 -0.84
CA VAL A 104 27.33 12.05 -2.04
C VAL A 104 28.54 12.94 -2.33
N PRO A 105 29.70 12.41 -2.79
CA PRO A 105 30.95 13.17 -2.96
C PRO A 105 30.92 14.09 -4.20
N ILE A 106 29.94 14.98 -4.27
CA ILE A 106 29.78 16.03 -5.28
C ILE A 106 29.47 17.36 -4.56
N LEU A 107 29.95 18.48 -5.08
CA LEU A 107 29.69 19.81 -4.54
C LEU A 107 28.38 20.36 -5.12
N GLN A 108 27.66 21.18 -4.33
CA GLN A 108 26.48 21.90 -4.84
C GLN A 108 26.80 22.74 -6.08
N SER A 109 27.99 23.36 -6.13
CA SER A 109 28.42 24.15 -7.28
C SER A 109 28.60 23.32 -8.57
N GLU A 110 28.95 22.06 -8.45
CA GLU A 110 29.05 21.15 -9.61
C GLU A 110 27.66 20.76 -10.13
N ILE A 111 26.72 20.53 -9.23
CA ILE A 111 25.31 20.29 -9.57
C ILE A 111 24.70 21.51 -10.28
N ASP A 112 24.94 22.71 -9.74
CA ASP A 112 24.47 23.96 -10.33
C ASP A 112 25.06 24.18 -11.74
N GLU A 113 26.34 23.87 -11.93
CA GLU A 113 26.99 23.97 -13.23
C GLU A 113 26.44 22.95 -14.23
N ILE A 114 26.19 21.71 -13.81
CA ILE A 114 25.53 20.69 -14.65
C ILE A 114 24.15 21.19 -15.09
N ALA A 115 23.36 21.71 -14.15
CA ALA A 115 22.03 22.24 -14.41
C ALA A 115 22.09 23.45 -15.37
N ARG A 116 23.07 24.35 -15.19
CA ARG A 116 23.29 25.48 -16.09
C ARG A 116 23.63 25.02 -17.52
N ILE A 117 24.54 24.07 -17.65
CA ILE A 117 24.94 23.51 -18.97
C ILE A 117 23.73 22.85 -19.64
N ALA A 118 22.93 22.08 -18.91
CA ALA A 118 21.72 21.43 -19.42
C ALA A 118 20.76 22.46 -20.03
N ARG A 119 20.49 23.56 -19.31
CA ARG A 119 19.60 24.63 -19.78
C ARG A 119 20.18 25.39 -20.99
N GLU A 120 21.45 25.83 -20.91
CA GLU A 120 22.04 26.71 -21.91
C GLU A 120 22.44 25.99 -23.20
N ARG A 121 22.96 24.77 -23.11
CA ARG A 121 23.49 24.02 -24.27
C ARG A 121 22.49 23.07 -24.87
N TYR A 122 21.61 22.51 -24.06
CA TYR A 122 20.69 21.46 -24.51
C TYR A 122 19.22 21.89 -24.43
N SER A 123 18.93 23.10 -23.97
CA SER A 123 17.56 23.59 -23.76
C SER A 123 16.71 22.63 -22.89
N TYR A 124 17.37 21.96 -21.95
CA TYR A 124 16.77 21.01 -21.03
C TYR A 124 16.85 21.55 -19.62
N ASP A 125 15.69 21.64 -18.93
CA ASP A 125 15.66 21.98 -17.52
C ASP A 125 15.68 20.68 -16.69
N PRO A 126 16.77 20.38 -15.97
CA PRO A 126 16.86 19.21 -15.13
C PRO A 126 16.05 19.32 -13.83
N GLY A 127 15.44 20.47 -13.54
CA GLY A 127 14.74 20.72 -12.28
C GLY A 127 15.70 20.88 -11.10
N VAL A 128 15.25 20.36 -9.96
CA VAL A 128 15.98 20.36 -8.68
C VAL A 128 16.27 18.92 -8.21
N LEU A 129 17.10 18.77 -7.19
CA LEU A 129 17.20 17.50 -6.48
C LEU A 129 15.89 17.25 -5.72
N PRO A 130 15.35 16.02 -5.75
CA PRO A 130 14.16 15.70 -4.99
C PRO A 130 14.45 15.74 -3.50
N ALA A 131 13.48 16.16 -2.73
CA ALA A 131 13.55 16.20 -1.29
C ALA A 131 12.42 15.37 -0.66
N VAL A 132 11.19 15.67 -1.03
CA VAL A 132 9.97 15.02 -0.55
C VAL A 132 9.05 14.82 -1.74
N GLU A 133 8.51 13.63 -1.89
CA GLU A 133 7.52 13.29 -2.91
C GLU A 133 6.36 12.54 -2.29
N ASP A 134 5.16 12.74 -2.83
CA ASP A 134 3.93 12.17 -2.29
C ASP A 134 3.86 10.63 -2.46
N VAL A 135 3.26 9.98 -1.46
CA VAL A 135 2.88 8.56 -1.48
C VAL A 135 1.42 8.45 -1.11
N GLU A 136 0.65 7.77 -1.91
CA GLU A 136 -0.76 7.49 -1.60
C GLU A 136 -1.03 5.99 -1.62
N ASP A 137 -1.90 5.55 -0.72
CA ASP A 137 -2.51 4.21 -0.72
C ASP A 137 -3.96 4.34 -0.27
N GLU A 138 -4.90 3.97 -1.13
CA GLU A 138 -6.32 3.98 -0.82
C GLU A 138 -6.92 2.63 -1.13
N LYS A 139 -7.69 2.08 -0.20
CA LYS A 139 -8.27 0.75 -0.35
C LYS A 139 -9.61 0.61 0.35
N TYR A 140 -10.45 -0.23 -0.24
CA TYR A 140 -11.68 -0.66 0.42
C TYR A 140 -12.00 -2.11 0.14
N LEU A 141 -12.73 -2.69 1.07
CA LEU A 141 -13.25 -4.05 1.02
C LEU A 141 -14.75 -4.01 1.31
N LEU A 142 -15.53 -4.66 0.46
CA LEU A 142 -16.94 -4.93 0.70
C LEU A 142 -17.14 -6.44 0.68
N LYS A 143 -17.85 -6.97 1.65
CA LYS A 143 -18.16 -8.41 1.74
C LYS A 143 -19.59 -8.62 2.18
N THR A 144 -20.20 -9.66 1.64
CA THR A 144 -21.49 -10.15 2.08
C THR A 144 -21.43 -11.67 2.23
N ASP A 145 -22.05 -12.17 3.28
CA ASP A 145 -22.24 -13.59 3.55
C ASP A 145 -23.74 -13.84 3.71
N TRP A 146 -24.30 -14.68 2.86
CA TRP A 146 -25.70 -14.99 2.82
C TRP A 146 -25.95 -16.49 3.06
N LEU A 147 -26.61 -16.83 4.14
CA LEU A 147 -27.10 -18.16 4.45
C LEU A 147 -28.41 -18.38 3.70
N LEU A 148 -28.29 -18.99 2.49
CA LEU A 148 -29.45 -19.26 1.63
C LEU A 148 -30.38 -20.34 2.22
N SER A 149 -29.79 -21.28 2.94
CA SER A 149 -30.45 -22.34 3.71
C SER A 149 -29.47 -22.90 4.74
N ASP A 150 -29.90 -23.85 5.57
CA ASP A 150 -29.05 -24.54 6.54
C ASP A 150 -27.83 -25.24 5.90
N SER A 151 -27.94 -25.59 4.59
CA SER A 151 -26.90 -26.29 3.86
C SER A 151 -26.25 -25.50 2.72
N GLN A 152 -26.64 -24.24 2.52
CA GLN A 152 -26.16 -23.43 1.40
C GLN A 152 -25.75 -22.03 1.90
N ARG A 153 -24.49 -21.64 1.65
CA ARG A 153 -23.96 -20.31 1.96
C ARG A 153 -23.30 -19.69 0.75
N LEU A 154 -23.66 -18.47 0.43
CA LEU A 154 -23.04 -17.64 -0.59
C LEU A 154 -22.19 -16.58 0.09
N SER A 155 -20.92 -16.46 -0.31
CA SER A 155 -20.05 -15.36 0.09
C SER A 155 -19.63 -14.58 -1.15
N ALA A 156 -19.77 -13.28 -1.14
CA ALA A 156 -19.29 -12.39 -2.20
C ALA A 156 -18.44 -11.29 -1.61
N GLN A 157 -17.30 -10.99 -2.25
CA GLN A 157 -16.34 -10.02 -1.81
C GLN A 157 -15.87 -9.19 -3.00
N TYR A 158 -15.75 -7.89 -2.79
CA TYR A 158 -15.10 -6.96 -3.70
C TYR A 158 -14.02 -6.19 -2.95
N MET A 159 -12.83 -6.14 -3.52
CA MET A 159 -11.69 -5.38 -3.01
C MET A 159 -11.17 -4.46 -4.10
N TRP A 160 -10.88 -3.25 -3.72
CA TRP A 160 -10.20 -2.27 -4.54
C TRP A 160 -9.03 -1.67 -3.76
N ASN A 161 -7.93 -1.48 -4.43
CA ASN A 161 -6.77 -0.77 -3.92
C ASN A 161 -6.16 0.02 -5.06
N ASP A 162 -5.81 1.28 -4.81
CA ASP A 162 -4.98 2.11 -5.67
C ASP A 162 -3.85 2.70 -4.83
N SER A 163 -2.63 2.57 -5.31
CA SER A 163 -1.48 3.05 -4.58
C SER A 163 -0.38 3.52 -5.53
N TYR A 164 0.37 4.51 -5.10
CA TYR A 164 1.58 4.92 -5.80
C TYR A 164 2.64 5.49 -4.86
N ASN A 165 3.87 5.45 -5.33
CA ASN A 165 5.00 6.16 -4.78
C ASN A 165 5.91 6.67 -5.91
N PHE A 166 6.78 7.61 -5.58
CA PHE A 166 7.88 7.98 -6.46
C PHE A 166 9.12 7.18 -6.11
N THR A 167 9.86 6.78 -7.14
CA THR A 167 11.10 6.02 -6.99
C THR A 167 12.15 6.56 -7.95
N GLU A 168 13.40 6.43 -7.56
CA GLU A 168 14.56 6.79 -8.38
C GLU A 168 14.75 5.79 -9.51
N SER A 169 15.30 6.22 -10.64
CA SER A 169 15.62 5.36 -11.78
C SER A 169 16.80 4.45 -11.47
N ASP A 170 17.74 4.94 -10.67
CA ASP A 170 18.85 4.19 -10.09
C ASP A 170 18.88 4.43 -8.57
N SER A 171 19.01 3.36 -7.80
CA SER A 171 19.01 3.42 -6.35
C SER A 171 20.42 3.31 -5.74
N ASP A 172 21.47 3.59 -6.52
CA ASP A 172 22.84 3.59 -6.02
C ASP A 172 23.04 4.72 -4.99
N LEU A 173 23.60 4.38 -3.85
CA LEU A 173 23.82 5.30 -2.74
C LEU A 173 24.84 6.41 -3.03
N ASN A 174 25.62 6.27 -4.09
CA ASN A 174 26.67 7.21 -4.49
C ASN A 174 26.23 8.20 -5.58
N GLU A 175 24.95 8.19 -5.94
CA GLU A 175 24.41 9.00 -7.03
C GLU A 175 23.32 9.96 -6.53
N LEU A 176 23.19 11.07 -7.22
CA LEU A 176 22.09 12.02 -7.06
C LEU A 176 21.33 12.11 -8.37
N GLU A 177 20.03 12.01 -8.29
CA GLU A 177 19.14 12.19 -9.44
C GLU A 177 18.39 13.51 -9.35
N PHE A 178 18.18 14.17 -10.49
CA PHE A 178 17.26 15.30 -10.54
C PHE A 178 15.81 14.83 -10.54
N ALA A 179 14.89 15.64 -10.00
CA ALA A 179 13.47 15.29 -9.85
C ALA A 179 12.79 14.74 -11.13
N PRO A 180 13.08 15.21 -12.37
CA PRO A 180 12.50 14.62 -13.56
C PRO A 180 12.95 13.18 -13.88
N HIS A 181 13.96 12.65 -13.20
CA HIS A 181 14.37 11.26 -13.32
C HIS A 181 13.57 10.33 -12.41
N LEU A 182 12.87 10.87 -11.43
CA LEU A 182 11.94 10.09 -10.63
C LEU A 182 10.78 9.62 -11.50
N TYR A 183 10.31 8.43 -11.24
CA TYR A 183 9.11 7.93 -11.87
C TYR A 183 8.06 7.49 -10.86
N LYS A 184 6.82 7.77 -11.18
CA LYS A 184 5.66 7.33 -10.40
C LYS A 184 5.46 5.84 -10.62
N ARG A 185 5.56 5.06 -9.56
CA ARG A 185 5.30 3.62 -9.55
C ARG A 185 4.07 3.34 -8.73
N GLY A 186 3.09 2.71 -9.35
CA GLY A 186 1.84 2.38 -8.66
C GLY A 186 1.12 1.23 -9.34
N ALA A 187 0.06 0.79 -8.68
CA ALA A 187 -0.82 -0.23 -9.21
C ALA A 187 -2.24 -0.02 -8.67
N GLU A 188 -3.21 -0.22 -9.55
CA GLU A 188 -4.60 -0.39 -9.18
C GLU A 188 -4.93 -1.88 -9.18
N LEU A 189 -5.58 -2.36 -8.13
CA LEU A 189 -6.05 -3.74 -7.99
C LEU A 189 -7.57 -3.74 -7.80
N LYS A 190 -8.26 -4.50 -8.63
CA LYS A 190 -9.69 -4.78 -8.50
C LYS A 190 -9.88 -6.29 -8.40
N ALA A 191 -10.40 -6.77 -7.29
CA ALA A 191 -10.63 -8.19 -7.08
C ALA A 191 -12.06 -8.47 -6.64
N THR A 192 -12.74 -9.32 -7.40
CA THR A 192 -14.07 -9.83 -7.08
C THR A 192 -13.98 -11.32 -6.84
N THR A 193 -14.52 -11.81 -5.73
CA THR A 193 -14.61 -13.23 -5.45
C THR A 193 -16.03 -13.57 -5.01
N VAL A 194 -16.60 -14.61 -5.61
CA VAL A 194 -17.88 -15.17 -5.21
C VAL A 194 -17.69 -16.66 -4.95
N THR A 195 -18.10 -17.13 -3.78
CA THR A 195 -17.96 -18.51 -3.35
C THR A 195 -19.31 -19.06 -2.89
N LEU A 196 -19.71 -20.18 -3.44
CA LEU A 196 -20.86 -20.95 -2.98
C LEU A 196 -20.37 -22.19 -2.25
N TYR A 197 -20.77 -22.31 -0.98
CA TYR A 197 -20.56 -23.49 -0.16
C TYR A 197 -21.85 -24.27 -0.07
N SER A 198 -21.79 -25.57 -0.30
CA SER A 198 -22.98 -26.44 -0.35
C SER A 198 -22.69 -27.75 0.37
N ASP A 199 -23.46 -28.04 1.41
CA ASP A 199 -23.47 -29.32 2.13
C ASP A 199 -24.66 -30.16 1.63
N TRP A 200 -24.38 -31.17 0.80
CA TRP A 200 -25.39 -32.01 0.16
C TRP A 200 -25.80 -33.19 1.04
N SER A 201 -24.88 -33.65 1.88
CA SER A 201 -25.11 -34.72 2.84
C SER A 201 -24.01 -34.70 3.90
N ASP A 202 -24.11 -35.52 4.94
CA ASP A 202 -23.11 -35.64 6.03
C ASP A 202 -21.69 -35.96 5.53
N ASN A 203 -21.56 -36.54 4.33
CA ASN A 203 -20.30 -36.99 3.76
C ASN A 203 -19.94 -36.33 2.43
N PHE A 204 -20.74 -35.40 1.94
CA PHE A 204 -20.51 -34.74 0.66
C PHE A 204 -20.83 -33.26 0.70
N SER A 205 -19.81 -32.44 0.49
CA SER A 205 -19.92 -31.00 0.33
C SER A 205 -19.18 -30.53 -0.91
N THR A 206 -19.52 -29.34 -1.38
CA THR A 206 -18.87 -28.68 -2.51
C THR A 206 -18.59 -27.22 -2.19
N GLU A 207 -17.46 -26.73 -2.69
CA GLU A 207 -17.12 -25.31 -2.73
C GLU A 207 -16.89 -24.92 -4.20
N ILE A 208 -17.67 -23.96 -4.68
CA ILE A 208 -17.49 -23.38 -6.02
C ILE A 208 -17.08 -21.94 -5.86
N ARG A 209 -15.88 -21.59 -6.34
CA ARG A 209 -15.33 -20.26 -6.27
C ARG A 209 -15.10 -19.68 -7.66
N TYR A 210 -15.56 -18.46 -7.86
CA TYR A 210 -15.25 -17.63 -9.01
C TYR A 210 -14.48 -16.41 -8.54
N SER A 211 -13.33 -16.13 -9.15
CA SER A 211 -12.52 -14.96 -8.85
C SER A 211 -12.14 -14.25 -10.14
N LEU A 212 -12.26 -12.94 -10.14
CA LEU A 212 -11.78 -12.03 -11.18
C LEU A 212 -10.86 -11.01 -10.54
N THR A 213 -9.69 -10.78 -11.15
CA THR A 213 -8.71 -9.81 -10.70
C THR A 213 -8.19 -9.02 -11.91
N ASP A 214 -8.25 -7.70 -11.83
CA ASP A 214 -7.71 -6.74 -12.78
C ASP A 214 -6.61 -5.90 -12.12
#